data_5a77c424334b1af678c4edb612c4a1d3
#
_entry.id   5a77c424334b1af678c4edb612c4a1d3
#
_cell.length_a   1.000
_cell.length_b   1.000
_cell.length_c   1.000
_cell.angle_alpha   90.00
_cell.angle_beta   90.00
_cell.angle_gamma   90.00
#
_symmetry.space_group_name_H-M   'P 1'
#
loop_
_entity.id
_entity.type
_entity.pdbx_description
1 polymer ?
#
loop_
_entity_poly.entity_id
_entity_poly.type
_entity_poly.pdbx_seq_one_letter_code
_entity_poly.pdbx_strand_id
1 'polypeptide(L)'
;MGKLLKKIFLVDLFQGLRVTFRSQNPRSIVTEQYPAERPRIAERYRGAPRMNTNPETGESLCIGCNLCALACPESLIVMTSERNEKTKRKELATYTFDLSRCMFCGLCEDACPTDALELTQDFELATYTREGQIWDRKMLEEGPRPTRYKW
;
A
#
# COMPACT_ATOMS: atom_id res chain seq x y z
N MET A 1 -54.03 8.97 17.25
CA MET A 1 -53.54 8.09 18.36
C MET A 1 -52.65 8.93 19.25
N GLY A 2 -53.02 9.18 20.52
CA GLY A 2 -52.33 10.14 21.38
C GLY A 2 -50.91 9.72 21.75
N LYS A 3 -50.03 10.68 22.01
CA LYS A 3 -48.62 10.45 22.42
C LYS A 3 -48.47 9.47 23.58
N LEU A 4 -49.49 9.45 24.50
CA LEU A 4 -49.52 8.57 25.65
C LEU A 4 -49.69 7.09 25.25
N LEU A 5 -50.59 6.78 24.33
CA LEU A 5 -50.80 5.43 23.81
C LEU A 5 -49.55 4.86 23.11
N LYS A 6 -48.82 5.67 22.36
CA LYS A 6 -47.55 5.24 21.76
C LYS A 6 -46.50 4.86 22.81
N LYS A 7 -46.42 5.60 23.94
CA LYS A 7 -45.53 5.28 25.06
C LYS A 7 -45.93 4.02 25.79
N ILE A 8 -47.23 3.80 26.02
CA ILE A 8 -47.78 2.61 26.73
C ILE A 8 -47.51 1.34 25.88
N PHE A 9 -47.70 1.40 24.60
CA PHE A 9 -47.49 0.25 23.69
C PHE A 9 -46.04 0.15 23.17
N LEU A 10 -45.14 0.99 23.65
CA LEU A 10 -43.71 0.95 23.25
C LEU A 10 -43.49 0.90 21.73
N VAL A 11 -44.36 1.61 20.99
CA VAL A 11 -44.37 1.57 19.48
C VAL A 11 -43.00 1.95 18.93
N ASP A 12 -42.34 2.94 19.49
CA ASP A 12 -41.03 3.41 19.04
C ASP A 12 -39.96 2.35 19.28
N LEU A 13 -40.06 1.55 20.36
CA LEU A 13 -39.16 0.43 20.64
C LEU A 13 -39.33 -0.68 19.58
N PHE A 14 -40.55 -1.06 19.28
CA PHE A 14 -40.80 -2.07 18.26
C PHE A 14 -40.38 -1.62 16.86
N GLN A 15 -40.53 -0.32 16.56
CA GLN A 15 -40.03 0.24 15.30
C GLN A 15 -38.51 0.16 15.23
N GLY A 16 -37.81 0.52 16.30
CA GLY A 16 -36.35 0.39 16.38
C GLY A 16 -35.87 -1.05 16.24
N LEU A 17 -36.51 -1.99 16.96
CA LEU A 17 -36.22 -3.42 16.85
C LEU A 17 -36.44 -3.95 15.41
N ARG A 18 -37.49 -3.50 14.76
CA ARG A 18 -37.75 -3.88 13.37
C ARG A 18 -36.65 -3.42 12.41
N VAL A 19 -36.11 -2.22 12.60
CA VAL A 19 -35.01 -1.71 11.79
C VAL A 19 -33.75 -2.55 11.99
N THR A 20 -33.35 -2.79 13.23
CA THR A 20 -32.17 -3.61 13.57
C THR A 20 -32.32 -5.03 13.07
N PHE A 21 -33.50 -5.65 13.24
CA PHE A 21 -33.78 -6.99 12.72
C PHE A 21 -33.66 -7.07 11.20
N ARG A 22 -34.15 -6.05 10.49
CA ARG A 22 -34.03 -5.99 9.03
C ARG A 22 -32.57 -5.88 8.58
N SER A 23 -31.73 -5.19 9.35
CA SER A 23 -30.29 -5.01 9.08
C SER A 23 -29.46 -6.27 9.34
N GLN A 24 -30.02 -7.28 10.05
CA GLN A 24 -29.35 -8.57 10.26
C GLN A 24 -29.42 -9.50 9.03
N ASN A 25 -30.10 -9.10 7.98
CA ASN A 25 -30.20 -9.91 6.77
C ASN A 25 -28.79 -10.09 6.15
N PRO A 26 -28.30 -11.32 5.90
CA PRO A 26 -26.99 -11.57 5.30
C PRO A 26 -26.75 -10.83 3.99
N ARG A 27 -27.80 -10.56 3.22
CA ARG A 27 -27.71 -9.81 1.96
C ARG A 27 -27.43 -8.31 2.13
N SER A 28 -27.60 -7.77 3.34
CA SER A 28 -27.32 -6.36 3.65
C SER A 28 -25.94 -6.16 4.28
N ILE A 29 -25.20 -7.25 4.52
CA ILE A 29 -23.84 -7.19 5.08
C ILE A 29 -22.88 -6.79 3.97
N VAL A 30 -22.18 -5.66 4.18
CA VAL A 30 -21.16 -5.14 3.28
C VAL A 30 -19.75 -5.33 3.82
N THR A 31 -19.64 -6.02 4.97
CA THR A 31 -18.36 -6.28 5.62
C THR A 31 -17.60 -7.36 4.85
N GLU A 32 -16.40 -7.05 4.39
CA GLU A 32 -15.48 -8.01 3.84
C GLU A 32 -14.79 -8.78 4.98
N GLN A 33 -14.76 -10.10 4.88
CA GLN A 33 -14.22 -10.99 5.92
C GLN A 33 -12.70 -11.13 5.77
N TYR A 34 -11.98 -10.02 5.87
CA TYR A 34 -10.51 -10.07 5.87
C TYR A 34 -10.00 -10.79 7.14
N PRO A 35 -9.03 -11.72 7.06
CA PRO A 35 -8.25 -12.08 5.87
C PRO A 35 -8.86 -13.21 5.01
N ALA A 36 -10.07 -13.72 5.35
CA ALA A 36 -10.71 -14.80 4.59
C ALA A 36 -11.08 -14.36 3.17
N GLU A 37 -11.51 -13.13 2.99
CA GLU A 37 -11.75 -12.53 1.68
C GLU A 37 -10.84 -11.31 1.52
N ARG A 38 -10.08 -11.25 0.45
CA ARG A 38 -9.29 -10.06 0.13
C ARG A 38 -10.16 -9.01 -0.52
N PRO A 39 -10.05 -7.74 -0.12
CA PRO A 39 -10.76 -6.65 -0.75
C PRO A 39 -10.33 -6.51 -2.22
N ARG A 40 -11.26 -6.10 -3.06
CA ARG A 40 -10.93 -5.75 -4.44
C ARG A 40 -10.13 -4.45 -4.45
N ILE A 41 -8.87 -4.56 -4.84
CA ILE A 41 -8.00 -3.40 -4.98
C ILE A 41 -8.30 -2.70 -6.31
N ALA A 42 -8.37 -1.36 -6.29
CA ALA A 42 -8.55 -0.57 -7.49
C ALA A 42 -7.32 -0.71 -8.40
N GLU A 43 -7.52 -0.64 -9.72
CA GLU A 43 -6.45 -0.80 -10.71
C GLU A 43 -5.28 0.18 -10.50
N ARG A 44 -5.61 1.42 -10.11
CA ARG A 44 -4.62 2.48 -9.83
C ARG A 44 -4.35 2.67 -8.34
N TYR A 45 -4.43 1.60 -7.56
CA TYR A 45 -4.08 1.66 -6.15
C TYR A 45 -2.59 1.88 -5.97
N ARG A 46 -2.22 2.76 -5.06
CA ARG A 46 -0.84 3.08 -4.69
C ARG A 46 -0.50 2.39 -3.38
N GLY A 47 0.07 1.20 -3.49
CA GLY A 47 0.51 0.41 -2.33
C GLY A 47 2.03 0.36 -2.19
N ALA A 48 2.55 -0.81 -1.86
CA ALA A 48 3.97 -1.00 -1.61
C ALA A 48 4.85 -0.57 -2.79
N PRO A 49 5.93 0.19 -2.56
CA PRO A 49 6.88 0.50 -3.62
C PRO A 49 7.66 -0.76 -4.04
N ARG A 50 7.97 -0.83 -5.30
CA ARG A 50 8.79 -1.88 -5.90
C ARG A 50 9.80 -1.26 -6.85
N MET A 51 10.99 -1.86 -6.90
CA MET A 51 12.01 -1.49 -7.85
C MET A 51 12.03 -2.51 -8.99
N ASN A 52 11.76 -2.04 -10.20
CA ASN A 52 11.70 -2.86 -11.39
C ASN A 52 13.09 -3.25 -11.87
N THR A 53 13.19 -4.51 -12.29
CA THR A 53 14.39 -5.08 -12.91
C THR A 53 14.06 -5.48 -14.35
N ASN A 54 15.05 -5.47 -15.22
CA ASN A 54 14.89 -5.95 -16.58
C ASN A 54 14.61 -7.47 -16.55
N PRO A 55 13.51 -7.95 -17.12
CA PRO A 55 13.14 -9.36 -17.08
C PRO A 55 14.13 -10.26 -17.83
N GLU A 56 14.89 -9.73 -18.80
CA GLU A 56 15.83 -10.50 -19.61
C GLU A 56 17.21 -10.61 -18.95
N THR A 57 17.71 -9.52 -18.33
CA THR A 57 19.07 -9.44 -17.78
C THR A 57 19.09 -9.56 -16.26
N GLY A 58 17.95 -9.34 -15.58
CA GLY A 58 17.85 -9.26 -14.12
C GLY A 58 18.50 -8.00 -13.52
N GLU A 59 18.98 -7.07 -14.35
CA GLU A 59 19.59 -5.83 -13.91
C GLU A 59 18.51 -4.82 -13.49
N SER A 60 18.82 -4.01 -12.47
CA SER A 60 17.94 -2.94 -12.03
C SER A 60 17.81 -1.88 -13.14
N LEU A 61 16.58 -1.40 -13.37
CA LEU A 61 16.32 -0.28 -14.28
C LEU A 61 16.77 1.07 -13.69
N CYS A 62 17.11 1.11 -12.41
CA CYS A 62 17.50 2.33 -11.72
C CYS A 62 18.90 2.80 -12.15
N ILE A 63 18.97 4.02 -12.68
CA ILE A 63 20.21 4.68 -13.12
C ILE A 63 20.87 5.54 -12.04
N GLY A 64 20.34 5.55 -10.81
CA GLY A 64 20.89 6.33 -9.71
C GLY A 64 20.80 7.86 -9.90
N CYS A 65 19.75 8.37 -10.54
CA CYS A 65 19.60 9.80 -10.87
C CYS A 65 19.18 10.70 -9.70
N ASN A 66 18.70 10.13 -8.59
CA ASN A 66 18.23 10.82 -7.36
C ASN A 66 16.94 11.65 -7.52
N LEU A 67 16.24 11.59 -8.63
CA LEU A 67 15.03 12.38 -8.84
C LEU A 67 13.88 11.95 -7.91
N CYS A 68 13.73 10.66 -7.64
CA CYS A 68 12.72 10.15 -6.72
C CYS A 68 12.93 10.65 -5.27
N ALA A 69 14.18 10.76 -4.82
CA ALA A 69 14.50 11.30 -3.50
C ALA A 69 14.20 12.81 -3.41
N LEU A 70 14.49 13.56 -4.48
CA LEU A 70 14.18 14.99 -4.56
C LEU A 70 12.68 15.27 -4.66
N ALA A 71 11.93 14.39 -5.32
CA ALA A 71 10.47 14.50 -5.45
C ALA A 71 9.72 14.11 -4.18
N CYS A 72 10.36 13.42 -3.24
CA CYS A 72 9.70 12.97 -2.01
C CYS A 72 9.49 14.12 -1.04
N PRO A 73 8.25 14.52 -0.69
CA PRO A 73 7.98 15.64 0.21
C PRO A 73 8.46 15.38 1.64
N GLU A 74 8.54 14.12 2.06
CA GLU A 74 8.98 13.70 3.40
C GLU A 74 10.46 13.30 3.44
N SER A 75 11.17 13.36 2.32
CA SER A 75 12.60 12.98 2.21
C SER A 75 12.91 11.58 2.75
N LEU A 76 12.06 10.61 2.41
CA LEU A 76 12.14 9.23 2.93
C LEU A 76 13.09 8.33 2.15
N ILE A 77 13.56 8.80 1.00
CA ILE A 77 14.42 8.05 0.10
C ILE A 77 15.84 8.56 0.23
N VAL A 78 16.74 7.67 0.63
CA VAL A 78 18.17 7.94 0.70
C VAL A 78 18.88 7.00 -0.26
N MET A 79 19.67 7.55 -1.17
CA MET A 79 20.39 6.75 -2.14
C MET A 79 21.80 7.29 -2.39
N THR A 80 22.71 6.38 -2.71
CA THR A 80 24.04 6.71 -3.21
C THR A 80 24.25 6.08 -4.57
N SER A 81 24.93 6.78 -5.43
CA SER A 81 25.30 6.27 -6.75
C SER A 81 26.81 6.32 -6.93
N GLU A 82 27.36 5.27 -7.47
CA GLU A 82 28.79 5.17 -7.80
C GLU A 82 28.97 5.13 -9.31
N ARG A 83 30.13 5.57 -9.76
CA ARG A 83 30.46 5.49 -11.17
C ARG A 83 31.19 4.19 -11.44
N ASN A 84 30.61 3.32 -12.23
CA ASN A 84 31.28 2.09 -12.63
C ASN A 84 32.47 2.42 -13.55
N GLU A 85 33.67 1.99 -13.15
CA GLU A 85 34.91 2.27 -13.87
C GLU A 85 34.92 1.62 -15.28
N LYS A 86 34.25 0.49 -15.44
CA LYS A 86 34.20 -0.27 -16.70
C LYS A 86 33.21 0.33 -17.69
N THR A 87 31.99 0.66 -17.25
CA THR A 87 30.92 1.18 -18.10
C THR A 87 30.88 2.70 -18.17
N LYS A 88 31.60 3.39 -17.27
CA LYS A 88 31.58 4.86 -17.07
C LYS A 88 30.17 5.41 -16.78
N ARG A 89 29.19 4.56 -16.52
CA ARG A 89 27.80 4.93 -16.16
C ARG A 89 27.67 5.06 -14.65
N LYS A 90 26.71 5.87 -14.21
CA LYS A 90 26.26 5.88 -12.82
C LYS A 90 25.44 4.63 -12.56
N GLU A 91 25.75 3.96 -11.48
CA GLU A 91 25.01 2.78 -11.01
C GLU A 91 24.57 3.03 -9.57
N LEU A 92 23.44 2.47 -9.22
CA LEU A 92 22.90 2.57 -7.86
C LEU A 92 23.74 1.70 -6.91
N ALA A 93 24.42 2.34 -5.94
CA ALA A 93 25.18 1.64 -4.91
C ALA A 93 24.31 1.25 -3.73
N THR A 94 23.65 2.23 -3.10
CA THR A 94 22.75 1.99 -1.98
C THR A 94 21.41 2.68 -2.24
N TYR A 95 20.34 2.07 -1.73
CA TYR A 95 19.01 2.63 -1.75
C TYR A 95 18.28 2.23 -0.48
N THR A 96 17.73 3.19 0.21
CA THR A 96 16.95 2.97 1.42
C THR A 96 15.68 3.79 1.36
N PHE A 97 14.55 3.17 1.64
CA PHE A 97 13.25 3.80 1.65
C PHE A 97 12.57 3.56 3.00
N ASP A 98 12.35 4.62 3.76
CA ASP A 98 11.60 4.57 5.03
C ASP A 98 10.09 4.68 4.74
N LEU A 99 9.40 3.55 4.81
CA LEU A 99 7.95 3.47 4.58
C LEU A 99 7.12 3.92 5.79
N SER A 100 7.72 4.06 6.97
CA SER A 100 7.00 4.36 8.22
C SER A 100 6.23 5.69 8.20
N ARG A 101 6.64 6.62 7.34
CA ARG A 101 5.99 7.92 7.13
C ARG A 101 5.52 8.15 5.70
N CYS A 102 5.58 7.13 4.87
CA CYS A 102 5.20 7.24 3.48
C CYS A 102 3.68 7.45 3.35
N MET A 103 3.28 8.47 2.59
CA MET A 103 1.88 8.74 2.29
C MET A 103 1.42 8.16 0.94
N PHE A 104 2.24 7.37 0.30
CA PHE A 104 1.94 6.70 -0.98
C PHE A 104 1.42 7.66 -2.06
N CYS A 105 1.96 8.88 -2.12
CA CYS A 105 1.51 9.92 -3.04
C CYS A 105 1.84 9.66 -4.53
N GLY A 106 2.86 8.81 -4.82
CA GLY A 106 3.28 8.46 -6.18
C GLY A 106 4.25 9.42 -6.85
N LEU A 107 4.59 10.55 -6.23
CA LEU A 107 5.51 11.54 -6.84
C LEU A 107 6.90 10.97 -7.16
N CYS A 108 7.36 9.98 -6.40
CA CYS A 108 8.64 9.31 -6.67
C CYS A 108 8.57 8.40 -7.90
N GLU A 109 7.43 7.79 -8.16
CA GLU A 109 7.12 7.02 -9.37
C GLU A 109 7.05 7.95 -10.58
N ASP A 110 6.22 9.02 -10.49
CA ASP A 110 6.06 10.02 -11.56
C ASP A 110 7.39 10.71 -11.94
N ALA A 111 8.30 10.87 -10.99
CA ALA A 111 9.61 11.50 -11.22
C ALA A 111 10.66 10.54 -11.81
N CYS A 112 10.38 9.26 -11.91
CA CYS A 112 11.34 8.25 -12.38
C CYS A 112 11.41 8.23 -13.91
N PRO A 113 12.55 8.60 -14.55
CA PRO A 113 12.64 8.65 -16.02
C PRO A 113 12.80 7.28 -16.69
N THR A 114 12.99 6.22 -15.90
CA THR A 114 13.24 4.86 -16.39
C THR A 114 12.20 3.86 -15.91
N ASP A 115 11.11 4.33 -15.30
CA ASP A 115 10.06 3.50 -14.68
C ASP A 115 10.63 2.41 -13.74
N ALA A 116 11.77 2.75 -13.12
CA ALA A 116 12.46 1.83 -12.22
C ALA A 116 11.77 1.70 -10.86
N LEU A 117 10.96 2.67 -10.46
CA LEU A 117 10.20 2.66 -9.21
C LEU A 117 8.73 2.74 -9.54
N GLU A 118 7.96 1.80 -9.01
CA GLU A 118 6.49 1.76 -9.15
C GLU A 118 5.82 1.51 -7.81
N LEU A 119 4.57 1.96 -7.66
CA LEU A 119 3.71 1.63 -6.54
C LEU A 119 2.79 0.47 -6.94
N THR A 120 2.91 -0.64 -6.24
CA THR A 120 2.16 -1.87 -6.53
C THR A 120 0.76 -1.82 -5.91
N GLN A 121 -0.03 -2.85 -6.16
CA GLN A 121 -1.34 -3.03 -5.52
C GLN A 121 -1.26 -3.70 -4.14
N ASP A 122 -0.06 -4.01 -3.65
CA ASP A 122 0.12 -4.64 -2.35
C ASP A 122 -0.04 -3.64 -1.22
N PHE A 123 -0.92 -3.95 -0.27
CA PHE A 123 -1.23 -3.11 0.88
C PHE A 123 -0.83 -3.72 2.22
N GLU A 124 -0.39 -4.98 2.23
CA GLU A 124 -0.03 -5.70 3.45
C GLU A 124 1.41 -5.39 3.87
N LEU A 125 1.59 -4.20 4.47
CA LEU A 125 2.89 -3.65 4.85
C LEU A 125 3.14 -3.67 6.37
N ALA A 126 2.25 -4.29 7.14
CA ALA A 126 2.37 -4.33 8.59
C ALA A 126 3.62 -5.09 9.04
N THR A 127 4.37 -4.50 9.96
CA THR A 127 5.56 -5.09 10.57
C THR A 127 5.48 -4.96 12.10
N TYR A 128 6.18 -5.84 12.82
CA TYR A 128 6.22 -5.79 14.29
C TYR A 128 7.16 -4.71 14.83
N THR A 129 8.13 -4.27 14.04
CA THR A 129 9.13 -3.27 14.42
C THR A 129 9.17 -2.14 13.40
N ARG A 130 9.63 -0.96 13.85
CA ARG A 130 9.78 0.19 12.96
C ARG A 130 10.87 -0.03 11.91
N GLU A 131 11.92 -0.73 12.28
CA GLU A 131 13.04 -1.06 11.38
C GLU A 131 12.57 -1.91 10.19
N GLY A 132 11.54 -2.75 10.39
CA GLY A 132 10.92 -3.52 9.32
C GLY A 132 10.25 -2.69 8.22
N GLN A 133 10.01 -1.40 8.48
CA GLN A 133 9.50 -0.44 7.49
C GLN A 133 10.60 0.27 6.71
N ILE A 134 11.86 0.05 7.06
CA ILE A 134 13.01 0.59 6.33
C ILE A 134 13.44 -0.46 5.31
N TRP A 135 13.10 -0.20 4.05
CA TRP A 135 13.38 -1.13 2.97
C TRP A 135 14.67 -0.77 2.25
N ASP A 136 15.53 -1.74 2.09
CA ASP A 136 16.73 -1.63 1.30
C ASP A 136 16.46 -1.94 -0.19
N ARG A 137 17.48 -1.75 -1.03
CA ARG A 137 17.43 -2.03 -2.46
C ARG A 137 16.94 -3.45 -2.75
N LYS A 138 17.45 -4.44 -2.02
CA LYS A 138 17.13 -5.84 -2.25
C LYS A 138 15.66 -6.14 -1.93
N MET A 139 15.14 -5.59 -0.84
CA MET A 139 13.73 -5.74 -0.48
C MET A 139 12.80 -5.12 -1.53
N LEU A 140 13.20 -3.98 -2.10
CA LEU A 140 12.43 -3.31 -3.16
C LEU A 140 12.46 -4.10 -4.49
N GLU A 141 13.59 -4.70 -4.85
CA GLU A 141 13.73 -5.52 -6.06
C GLU A 141 12.98 -6.87 -5.92
N GLU A 142 13.00 -7.49 -4.73
CA GLU A 142 12.22 -8.70 -4.45
C GLU A 142 10.71 -8.42 -4.38
N GLY A 143 10.35 -7.17 -4.09
CA GLY A 143 8.98 -6.71 -3.87
C GLY A 143 8.40 -7.18 -2.54
N PRO A 144 7.18 -6.74 -2.21
CA PRO A 144 6.49 -7.20 -1.03
C PRO A 144 6.30 -8.71 -1.11
N ARG A 145 6.60 -9.40 -0.02
CA ARG A 145 6.46 -10.86 0.05
C ARG A 145 4.99 -11.19 -0.14
N PRO A 146 4.63 -12.08 -1.07
CA PRO A 146 3.25 -12.53 -1.20
C PRO A 146 2.85 -13.14 0.15
N THR A 147 1.88 -12.54 0.81
CA THR A 147 1.32 -13.07 2.04
C THR A 147 0.76 -14.45 1.74
N ARG A 148 1.37 -15.47 2.31
CA ARG A 148 0.95 -16.86 2.15
C ARG A 148 -0.25 -17.13 3.07
N TYR A 149 -1.36 -16.48 2.83
CA TYR A 149 -2.62 -16.95 3.35
C TYR A 149 -3.07 -18.11 2.43
N LYS A 150 -2.93 -19.32 2.93
CA LYS A 150 -3.64 -20.46 2.36
C LYS A 150 -5.07 -20.36 2.84
N TRP A 151 -5.97 -20.15 1.91
CA TRP A 151 -7.42 -20.27 2.10
C TRP A 151 -7.84 -21.72 2.14
#